data_b43a92edc6ee32c0db106a7e8c361d88
#
_entry.id   b43a92edc6ee32c0db106a7e8c361d88
#
_cell.length_a   1.000
_cell.length_b   1.000
_cell.length_c   1.000
_cell.angle_alpha   90.00
_cell.angle_beta   90.00
_cell.angle_gamma   90.00
#
_symmetry.space_group_name_H-M   'P 1'
#
loop_
_entity.id
_entity.type
_entity.pdbx_description
1 polymer ?
#
loop_
_entity_poly.entity_id
_entity_poly.type
_entity_poly.pdbx_seq_one_letter_code
_entity_poly.pdbx_strand_id
1 'polypeptide(L)'
;MQEIEFHRALHRPGTIVDVGAHDGRLTLPLAQLPASRVVAFEPLPPAFARLQQAMSAAWGGKLPPHVALRREALAERSGMATISAPRIGGVVQEEWASISKDYAALREADPRIEAVVTWSVPLLCLDDAGLADVTAIKIDVEGAELEVLRGAWMTLQRWRPCLSIEIEERHRAGSTRAVPELLRDLGYEGWFELFGDWRRIEQLDLATMQRASPSPAEFTVSHPYVFSFYFVPSERRQDLACLARLP
;
A
#
# COMPACT_ATOMS: atom_id res chain seq x y z
N MET A 1 10.82 5.37 -5.75
CA MET A 1 10.79 6.80 -6.15
C MET A 1 9.57 7.13 -7.01
N GLN A 2 9.12 6.20 -7.86
CA GLN A 2 7.99 6.37 -8.79
C GLN A 2 6.64 6.63 -8.13
N GLU A 3 6.36 6.00 -6.99
CA GLU A 3 5.08 6.12 -6.30
C GLU A 3 4.79 7.57 -5.84
N ILE A 4 5.77 8.25 -5.25
CA ILE A 4 5.59 9.66 -4.85
C ILE A 4 5.44 10.56 -6.09
N GLU A 5 6.10 10.26 -7.21
CA GLU A 5 5.97 11.04 -8.44
C GLU A 5 4.57 10.90 -9.04
N PHE A 6 3.98 9.69 -8.98
CA PHE A 6 2.57 9.49 -9.35
C PHE A 6 1.64 10.38 -8.52
N HIS A 7 1.79 10.37 -7.20
CA HIS A 7 0.96 11.19 -6.32
C HIS A 7 1.19 12.69 -6.51
N ARG A 8 2.43 13.12 -6.79
CA ARG A 8 2.74 14.52 -7.13
C ARG A 8 2.09 14.96 -8.43
N ALA A 9 2.23 14.14 -9.47
CA ALA A 9 1.72 14.46 -10.81
C ALA A 9 0.19 14.56 -10.85
N LEU A 10 -0.50 13.70 -10.08
CA LEU A 10 -1.97 13.65 -10.03
C LEU A 10 -2.55 14.37 -8.79
N HIS A 11 -1.72 15.12 -8.08
CA HIS A 11 -2.11 15.77 -6.84
C HIS A 11 -3.32 16.69 -7.00
N ARG A 12 -4.22 16.58 -6.03
CA ARG A 12 -5.33 17.50 -5.79
C ARG A 12 -5.41 17.80 -4.29
N PRO A 13 -5.72 19.04 -3.89
CA PRO A 13 -5.99 19.37 -2.48
C PRO A 13 -7.05 18.44 -1.89
N GLY A 14 -6.83 17.98 -0.65
CA GLY A 14 -7.75 17.08 0.04
C GLY A 14 -7.04 16.08 0.95
N THR A 15 -7.70 14.97 1.25
CA THR A 15 -7.17 13.94 2.13
C THR A 15 -6.44 12.86 1.33
N ILE A 16 -5.22 12.58 1.72
CA ILE A 16 -4.41 11.45 1.22
C ILE A 16 -4.36 10.39 2.33
N VAL A 17 -4.66 9.16 1.98
CA VAL A 17 -4.63 8.02 2.89
C VAL A 17 -3.41 7.16 2.55
N ASP A 18 -2.57 6.89 3.55
CA ASP A 18 -1.39 6.03 3.45
C ASP A 18 -1.64 4.78 4.29
N VAL A 19 -1.91 3.65 3.63
CA VAL A 19 -2.25 2.37 4.26
C VAL A 19 -1.04 1.46 4.24
N GLY A 20 -0.58 1.02 5.41
CA GLY A 20 0.71 0.36 5.60
C GLY A 20 1.85 1.37 5.54
N ALA A 21 1.78 2.39 6.41
CA ALA A 21 2.72 3.52 6.38
C ALA A 21 4.13 3.16 6.87
N HIS A 22 4.29 2.04 7.58
CA HIS A 22 5.53 1.49 8.10
C HIS A 22 6.38 2.54 8.86
N ASP A 23 7.52 2.96 8.31
CA ASP A 23 8.42 3.95 8.91
C ASP A 23 8.18 5.40 8.40
N GLY A 24 7.16 5.60 7.55
CA GLY A 24 6.76 6.91 7.05
C GLY A 24 7.51 7.41 5.81
N ARG A 25 8.25 6.55 5.12
CA ARG A 25 9.01 6.93 3.91
C ARG A 25 8.15 7.61 2.85
N LEU A 26 6.90 7.15 2.68
CA LEU A 26 5.96 7.77 1.74
C LEU A 26 5.06 8.80 2.44
N THR A 27 4.67 8.56 3.69
CA THR A 27 3.86 9.49 4.49
C THR A 27 4.47 10.90 4.51
N LEU A 28 5.79 10.98 4.74
CA LEU A 28 6.49 12.27 4.84
C LEU A 28 6.39 13.11 3.57
N PRO A 29 6.81 12.65 2.38
CA PRO A 29 6.67 13.44 1.16
C PRO A 29 5.21 13.68 0.74
N LEU A 30 4.26 12.80 1.06
CA LEU A 30 2.85 13.05 0.85
C LEU A 30 2.33 14.20 1.72
N ALA A 31 2.78 14.29 2.97
CA ALA A 31 2.40 15.37 3.89
C ALA A 31 2.99 16.73 3.51
N GLN A 32 3.97 16.78 2.62
CA GLN A 32 4.56 18.01 2.06
C GLN A 32 3.82 18.52 0.82
N LEU A 33 2.86 17.76 0.28
CA LEU A 33 2.07 18.21 -0.85
C LEU A 33 1.15 19.37 -0.43
N PRO A 34 0.99 20.42 -1.27
CA PRO A 34 0.27 21.63 -0.87
C PRO A 34 -1.21 21.36 -0.60
N ALA A 35 -1.75 21.98 0.45
CA ALA A 35 -3.15 21.85 0.86
C ALA A 35 -3.65 20.39 1.04
N SER A 36 -2.74 19.48 1.41
CA SER A 36 -3.05 18.08 1.73
C SER A 36 -3.26 17.88 3.23
N ARG A 37 -4.19 16.99 3.56
CA ARG A 37 -4.25 16.31 4.84
C ARG A 37 -3.78 14.88 4.61
N VAL A 38 -2.90 14.34 5.47
CA VAL A 38 -2.48 12.94 5.39
C VAL A 38 -2.98 12.18 6.60
N VAL A 39 -3.59 11.02 6.35
CA VAL A 39 -3.97 10.06 7.39
C VAL A 39 -3.23 8.76 7.09
N ALA A 40 -2.27 8.42 7.95
CA ALA A 40 -1.42 7.25 7.80
C ALA A 40 -1.84 6.15 8.77
N PHE A 41 -2.03 4.94 8.27
CA PHE A 41 -2.41 3.75 9.03
C PHE A 41 -1.23 2.78 9.09
N GLU A 42 -0.80 2.43 10.31
CA GLU A 42 0.25 1.46 10.57
C GLU A 42 -0.11 0.65 11.81
N PRO A 43 -0.53 -0.61 11.67
CA PRO A 43 -1.01 -1.39 12.82
C PRO A 43 0.09 -1.96 13.72
N LEU A 44 1.30 -2.20 13.17
CA LEU A 44 2.38 -2.82 13.94
C LEU A 44 2.96 -1.86 14.97
N PRO A 45 2.96 -2.22 16.27
CA PRO A 45 3.46 -1.31 17.30
C PRO A 45 4.90 -0.82 17.10
N PRO A 46 5.88 -1.67 16.69
CA PRO A 46 7.24 -1.20 16.46
C PRO A 46 7.36 -0.26 15.24
N ALA A 47 6.71 -0.60 14.13
CA ALA A 47 6.68 0.23 12.93
C ALA A 47 5.97 1.57 13.20
N PHE A 48 4.84 1.54 13.89
CA PHE A 48 4.12 2.76 14.29
C PHE A 48 4.97 3.69 15.17
N ALA A 49 5.76 3.13 16.08
CA ALA A 49 6.69 3.93 16.90
C ALA A 49 7.74 4.63 16.04
N ARG A 50 8.30 3.94 15.04
CA ARG A 50 9.24 4.54 14.08
C ARG A 50 8.56 5.61 13.22
N LEU A 51 7.35 5.33 12.72
CA LEU A 51 6.53 6.31 12.01
C LEU A 51 6.34 7.59 12.83
N GLN A 52 5.90 7.47 14.08
CA GLN A 52 5.71 8.60 14.98
C GLN A 52 7.02 9.39 15.19
N GLN A 53 8.13 8.69 15.38
CA GLN A 53 9.44 9.31 15.57
C GLN A 53 9.87 10.07 14.31
N ALA A 54 9.81 9.44 13.15
CA ALA A 54 10.19 10.03 11.86
C ALA A 54 9.35 11.27 11.55
N MET A 55 8.03 11.15 11.69
CA MET A 55 7.12 12.26 11.43
C MET A 55 7.31 13.40 12.42
N SER A 56 7.48 13.10 13.72
CA SER A 56 7.74 14.13 14.72
C SER A 56 9.07 14.84 14.47
N ALA A 57 10.14 14.12 14.15
CA ALA A 57 11.45 14.68 13.86
C ALA A 57 11.42 15.63 12.65
N ALA A 58 10.68 15.29 11.61
CA ALA A 58 10.56 16.10 10.40
C ALA A 58 9.94 17.49 10.65
N TRP A 59 9.14 17.65 11.72
CA TRP A 59 8.50 18.91 12.11
C TRP A 59 8.91 19.42 13.50
N GLY A 60 10.17 19.20 13.88
CA GLY A 60 10.74 19.79 15.08
C GLY A 60 10.13 19.30 16.40
N GLY A 61 9.66 18.07 16.45
CA GLY A 61 9.16 17.40 17.66
C GLY A 61 7.65 17.37 17.82
N LYS A 62 6.89 17.95 16.88
CA LYS A 62 5.41 17.96 16.94
C LYS A 62 4.80 17.71 15.57
N LEU A 63 3.81 16.80 15.51
CA LEU A 63 3.06 16.57 14.29
C LEU A 63 2.27 17.81 13.88
N PRO A 64 2.30 18.19 12.59
CA PRO A 64 1.48 19.28 12.09
C PRO A 64 -0.01 18.89 12.09
N PRO A 65 -0.93 19.85 12.18
CA PRO A 65 -2.38 19.55 12.31
C PRO A 65 -3.00 18.87 11.10
N HIS A 66 -2.31 18.88 9.96
CA HIS A 66 -2.74 18.21 8.74
C HIS A 66 -2.26 16.76 8.62
N VAL A 67 -1.55 16.22 9.62
CA VAL A 67 -1.08 14.84 9.66
C VAL A 67 -1.70 14.09 10.84
N ALA A 68 -2.34 12.97 10.56
CA ALA A 68 -2.89 12.06 11.56
C ALA A 68 -2.26 10.67 11.37
N LEU A 69 -1.81 10.08 12.48
CA LEU A 69 -1.26 8.71 12.50
C LEU A 69 -2.22 7.81 13.27
N ARG A 70 -2.54 6.66 12.72
CA ARG A 70 -3.54 5.73 13.23
C ARG A 70 -2.97 4.32 13.32
N ARG A 71 -3.29 3.60 14.42
CA ARG A 71 -2.75 2.27 14.72
C ARG A 71 -3.66 1.12 14.28
N GLU A 72 -4.69 1.39 13.52
CA GLU A 72 -5.58 0.37 12.99
C GLU A 72 -5.02 -0.20 11.68
N ALA A 73 -5.23 -1.49 11.47
CA ALA A 73 -5.17 -2.08 10.14
C ALA A 73 -6.48 -1.81 9.41
N LEU A 74 -6.41 -1.47 8.13
CA LEU A 74 -7.62 -1.34 7.32
C LEU A 74 -8.05 -2.71 6.79
N ALA A 75 -9.36 -2.96 6.80
CA ALA A 75 -9.96 -4.22 6.38
C ALA A 75 -11.40 -4.02 5.88
N GLU A 76 -12.01 -5.08 5.37
CA GLU A 76 -13.42 -5.07 4.92
C GLU A 76 -14.41 -4.80 6.08
N ARG A 77 -14.03 -5.14 7.33
CA ARG A 77 -14.87 -4.98 8.52
C ARG A 77 -14.03 -4.51 9.69
N SER A 78 -14.62 -3.66 10.52
CA SER A 78 -14.02 -3.24 11.77
C SER A 78 -14.04 -4.38 12.80
N GLY A 79 -13.04 -4.46 13.70
CA GLY A 79 -12.90 -5.51 14.67
C GLY A 79 -11.49 -5.64 15.23
N MET A 80 -11.05 -6.87 15.45
CA MET A 80 -9.69 -7.21 15.88
C MET A 80 -9.12 -8.30 14.98
N ALA A 81 -7.82 -8.25 14.72
CA ALA A 81 -7.09 -9.30 14.03
C ALA A 81 -5.74 -9.59 14.69
N THR A 82 -5.17 -10.71 14.31
CA THR A 82 -3.77 -11.04 14.60
C THR A 82 -2.93 -10.81 13.36
N ILE A 83 -1.93 -9.93 13.47
CA ILE A 83 -0.86 -9.81 12.48
C ILE A 83 0.28 -10.71 12.91
N SER A 84 0.86 -11.43 11.97
CA SER A 84 1.98 -12.33 12.20
C SER A 84 3.16 -11.92 11.34
N ALA A 85 4.39 -12.04 11.88
CA ALA A 85 5.63 -11.86 11.14
C ALA A 85 6.64 -12.95 11.52
N PRO A 86 7.47 -13.44 10.58
CA PRO A 86 8.50 -14.42 10.88
C PRO A 86 9.72 -13.75 11.54
N ARG A 87 10.42 -14.52 12.40
CA ARG A 87 11.75 -14.20 12.89
C ARG A 87 12.75 -15.02 12.13
N ILE A 88 13.74 -14.36 11.51
CA ILE A 88 14.81 -14.97 10.73
C ILE A 88 16.13 -14.35 11.16
N GLY A 89 17.13 -15.18 11.49
CA GLY A 89 18.43 -14.70 11.96
C GLY A 89 18.33 -13.84 13.22
N GLY A 90 17.42 -14.17 14.14
CA GLY A 90 17.17 -13.41 15.37
C GLY A 90 16.37 -12.12 15.17
N VAL A 91 16.08 -11.70 13.92
CA VAL A 91 15.40 -10.44 13.58
C VAL A 91 13.96 -10.71 13.13
N VAL A 92 13.01 -9.96 13.65
CA VAL A 92 11.61 -10.01 13.19
C VAL A 92 11.52 -9.27 11.84
N GLN A 93 11.00 -9.94 10.83
CA GLN A 93 10.82 -9.39 9.48
C GLN A 93 9.49 -8.63 9.43
N GLU A 94 9.48 -7.42 9.96
CA GLU A 94 8.26 -6.61 10.08
C GLU A 94 7.68 -6.21 8.72
N GLU A 95 8.54 -6.07 7.70
CA GLU A 95 8.13 -5.79 6.32
C GLU A 95 7.33 -6.94 5.68
N TRP A 96 7.39 -8.15 6.27
CA TRP A 96 6.63 -9.31 5.83
C TRP A 96 5.38 -9.55 6.69
N ALA A 97 5.11 -8.66 7.65
CA ALA A 97 3.99 -8.82 8.55
C ALA A 97 2.65 -8.80 7.80
N SER A 98 1.81 -9.79 8.05
CA SER A 98 0.55 -9.95 7.32
C SER A 98 -0.55 -10.51 8.21
N ILE A 99 -1.78 -10.12 7.91
CA ILE A 99 -3.00 -10.72 8.47
C ILE A 99 -3.37 -12.01 7.70
N SER A 100 -3.00 -12.06 6.42
CA SER A 100 -3.45 -13.11 5.50
C SER A 100 -2.50 -14.30 5.36
N LYS A 101 -1.22 -14.14 5.74
CA LYS A 101 -0.19 -15.19 5.61
C LYS A 101 -0.21 -16.14 6.82
N ASP A 102 -0.27 -17.44 6.56
CA ASP A 102 -0.08 -18.47 7.59
C ASP A 102 1.41 -18.78 7.80
N TYR A 103 2.05 -18.01 8.67
CA TYR A 103 3.46 -18.22 9.01
C TYR A 103 3.71 -19.46 9.84
N ALA A 104 2.70 -20.06 10.48
CA ALA A 104 2.84 -21.34 11.15
C ALA A 104 3.08 -22.46 10.13
N ALA A 105 2.26 -22.51 9.08
CA ALA A 105 2.46 -23.44 7.96
C ALA A 105 3.76 -23.15 7.18
N LEU A 106 4.07 -21.88 6.92
CA LEU A 106 5.31 -21.49 6.22
C LEU A 106 6.57 -21.90 6.99
N ARG A 107 6.55 -21.87 8.33
CA ARG A 107 7.66 -22.30 9.17
C ARG A 107 8.00 -23.77 8.99
N GLU A 108 7.01 -24.62 8.72
CA GLU A 108 7.25 -26.04 8.45
C GLU A 108 7.99 -26.25 7.11
N ALA A 109 7.76 -25.36 6.14
CA ALA A 109 8.36 -25.43 4.81
C ALA A 109 9.69 -24.65 4.69
N ASP A 110 9.90 -23.64 5.52
CA ASP A 110 11.12 -22.80 5.50
C ASP A 110 11.87 -22.83 6.85
N PRO A 111 12.96 -23.61 6.96
CA PRO A 111 13.72 -23.75 8.20
C PRO A 111 14.41 -22.48 8.65
N ARG A 112 14.47 -21.42 7.83
CA ARG A 112 14.99 -20.10 8.23
C ARG A 112 14.07 -19.40 9.21
N ILE A 113 12.78 -19.75 9.26
CA ILE A 113 11.79 -19.17 10.19
C ILE A 113 11.97 -19.80 11.57
N GLU A 114 12.68 -19.11 12.46
CA GLU A 114 12.97 -19.55 13.82
C GLU A 114 11.74 -19.49 14.73
N ALA A 115 10.94 -18.44 14.57
CA ALA A 115 9.73 -18.19 15.33
C ALA A 115 8.74 -17.34 14.55
N VAL A 116 7.48 -17.37 14.96
CA VAL A 116 6.44 -16.45 14.49
C VAL A 116 6.08 -15.50 15.63
N VAL A 117 6.20 -14.20 15.38
CA VAL A 117 5.80 -13.15 16.31
C VAL A 117 4.42 -12.64 15.91
N THR A 118 3.54 -12.42 16.88
CA THR A 118 2.17 -12.02 16.63
C THR A 118 1.80 -10.77 17.43
N TRP A 119 0.93 -9.94 16.84
CA TRP A 119 0.33 -8.78 17.51
C TRP A 119 -1.18 -8.78 17.28
N SER A 120 -1.93 -8.53 18.35
CA SER A 120 -3.36 -8.23 18.24
C SER A 120 -3.54 -6.76 17.93
N VAL A 121 -4.22 -6.45 16.82
CA VAL A 121 -4.39 -5.10 16.32
C VAL A 121 -5.86 -4.80 16.02
N PRO A 122 -6.31 -3.55 16.20
CA PRO A 122 -7.65 -3.15 15.80
C PRO A 122 -7.75 -3.10 14.27
N LEU A 123 -8.89 -3.56 13.76
CA LEU A 123 -9.31 -3.41 12.37
C LEU A 123 -10.29 -2.27 12.23
N LEU A 124 -10.19 -1.53 11.15
CA LEU A 124 -11.13 -0.47 10.79
C LEU A 124 -11.52 -0.60 9.31
N CYS A 125 -12.81 -0.43 9.03
CA CYS A 125 -13.30 -0.17 7.69
C CYS A 125 -12.97 1.28 7.31
N LEU A 126 -12.35 1.54 6.15
CA LEU A 126 -11.99 2.90 5.76
C LEU A 126 -13.24 3.79 5.64
N ASP A 127 -14.34 3.24 5.20
CA ASP A 127 -15.62 3.95 5.10
C ASP A 127 -16.14 4.44 6.47
N ASP A 128 -15.74 3.77 7.58
CA ASP A 128 -16.07 4.14 8.94
C ASP A 128 -15.04 5.11 9.56
N ALA A 129 -13.96 5.44 8.85
CA ALA A 129 -12.89 6.29 9.39
C ALA A 129 -13.26 7.78 9.51
N GLY A 130 -14.42 8.17 8.99
CA GLY A 130 -14.92 9.56 9.05
C GLY A 130 -14.12 10.52 8.17
N LEU A 131 -13.48 10.03 7.11
CA LEU A 131 -12.68 10.85 6.20
C LEU A 131 -13.57 11.53 5.15
N ALA A 132 -13.15 12.71 4.75
CA ALA A 132 -13.78 13.49 3.68
C ALA A 132 -12.73 13.92 2.65
N ASP A 133 -13.20 14.24 1.44
CA ASP A 133 -12.38 14.75 0.35
C ASP A 133 -11.14 13.89 0.08
N VAL A 134 -11.32 12.55 0.04
CA VAL A 134 -10.22 11.62 -0.21
C VAL A 134 -9.80 11.72 -1.67
N THR A 135 -8.60 12.21 -1.93
CA THR A 135 -8.08 12.47 -3.29
C THR A 135 -7.06 11.46 -3.77
N ALA A 136 -6.40 10.78 -2.82
CA ALA A 136 -5.43 9.74 -3.12
C ALA A 136 -5.39 8.69 -2.00
N ILE A 137 -5.10 7.43 -2.36
CA ILE A 137 -4.88 6.34 -1.41
C ILE A 137 -3.66 5.55 -1.88
N LYS A 138 -2.69 5.33 -0.97
CA LYS A 138 -1.64 4.30 -1.14
C LYS A 138 -2.04 3.08 -0.32
N ILE A 139 -1.83 1.89 -0.88
CA ILE A 139 -2.09 0.62 -0.18
C ILE A 139 -0.89 -0.30 -0.37
N ASP A 140 -0.34 -0.76 0.77
CA ASP A 140 0.76 -1.71 0.83
C ASP A 140 0.62 -2.47 2.17
N VAL A 141 -0.02 -3.64 2.11
CA VAL A 141 -0.50 -4.38 3.29
C VAL A 141 -0.26 -5.89 3.21
N GLU A 142 0.69 -6.30 2.35
CA GLU A 142 1.24 -7.64 2.34
C GLU A 142 0.19 -8.76 2.14
N GLY A 143 -0.75 -8.53 1.18
CA GLY A 143 -1.75 -9.51 0.73
C GLY A 143 -3.18 -9.28 1.22
N ALA A 144 -3.47 -8.15 1.90
CA ALA A 144 -4.81 -7.78 2.35
C ALA A 144 -5.43 -6.62 1.53
N GLU A 145 -4.89 -6.30 0.35
CA GLU A 145 -5.29 -5.15 -0.49
C GLU A 145 -6.76 -5.22 -0.87
N LEU A 146 -7.27 -6.42 -1.17
CA LEU A 146 -8.66 -6.63 -1.57
C LEU A 146 -9.63 -6.33 -0.42
N GLU A 147 -9.29 -6.72 0.81
CA GLU A 147 -10.07 -6.42 2.02
C GLU A 147 -10.07 -4.92 2.32
N VAL A 148 -8.94 -4.24 2.14
CA VAL A 148 -8.85 -2.78 2.29
C VAL A 148 -9.76 -2.09 1.27
N LEU A 149 -9.72 -2.49 0.00
CA LEU A 149 -10.56 -1.91 -1.05
C LEU A 149 -12.06 -2.15 -0.84
N ARG A 150 -12.44 -3.34 -0.34
CA ARG A 150 -13.82 -3.63 0.03
C ARG A 150 -14.30 -2.76 1.18
N GLY A 151 -13.44 -2.54 2.18
CA GLY A 151 -13.71 -1.63 3.30
C GLY A 151 -13.65 -0.14 2.94
N ALA A 152 -13.23 0.19 1.72
CA ALA A 152 -13.17 1.53 1.16
C ALA A 152 -14.21 1.76 0.06
N TRP A 153 -15.18 0.85 -0.12
CA TRP A 153 -16.09 0.84 -1.27
C TRP A 153 -16.84 2.15 -1.47
N MET A 154 -17.44 2.68 -0.40
CA MET A 154 -18.16 3.96 -0.46
C MET A 154 -17.22 5.15 -0.68
N THR A 155 -16.04 5.11 -0.08
CA THR A 155 -14.97 6.11 -0.28
C THR A 155 -14.54 6.15 -1.74
N LEU A 156 -14.29 4.99 -2.36
CA LEU A 156 -13.90 4.87 -3.76
C LEU A 156 -14.99 5.37 -4.72
N GLN A 157 -16.24 5.04 -4.44
CA GLN A 157 -17.37 5.51 -5.26
C GLN A 157 -17.59 7.02 -5.12
N ARG A 158 -17.52 7.54 -3.90
CA ARG A 158 -17.88 8.93 -3.60
C ARG A 158 -16.80 9.91 -4.00
N TRP A 159 -15.54 9.64 -3.64
CA TRP A 159 -14.44 10.59 -3.75
C TRP A 159 -13.55 10.36 -4.97
N ARG A 160 -13.63 9.18 -5.55
CA ARG A 160 -12.88 8.85 -6.77
C ARG A 160 -11.38 9.15 -6.66
N PRO A 161 -10.67 8.69 -5.59
CA PRO A 161 -9.25 8.95 -5.41
C PRO A 161 -8.40 8.28 -6.49
N CYS A 162 -7.20 8.80 -6.75
CA CYS A 162 -6.15 8.03 -7.44
C CYS A 162 -5.52 7.05 -6.44
N LEU A 163 -5.14 5.86 -6.92
CA LEU A 163 -4.61 4.80 -6.07
C LEU A 163 -3.22 4.38 -6.53
N SER A 164 -2.30 4.18 -5.58
CA SER A 164 -1.12 3.34 -5.75
C SER A 164 -1.26 2.13 -4.84
N ILE A 165 -1.07 0.94 -5.39
CA ILE A 165 -1.29 -0.32 -4.66
C ILE A 165 -0.13 -1.26 -4.95
N GLU A 166 0.51 -1.77 -3.90
CA GLU A 166 1.41 -2.89 -4.03
C GLU A 166 0.60 -4.18 -4.12
N ILE A 167 0.78 -4.94 -5.23
CA ILE A 167 0.03 -6.18 -5.48
C ILE A 167 1.01 -7.25 -5.93
N GLU A 168 1.13 -8.32 -5.15
CA GLU A 168 2.04 -9.39 -5.47
C GLU A 168 1.39 -10.77 -5.33
N GLU A 169 1.55 -11.61 -6.37
CA GLU A 169 1.08 -13.01 -6.35
C GLU A 169 1.72 -13.84 -5.22
N ARG A 170 2.95 -13.50 -4.83
CA ARG A 170 3.64 -14.16 -3.71
C ARG A 170 3.02 -13.86 -2.35
N HIS A 171 2.34 -12.72 -2.22
CA HIS A 171 1.62 -12.36 -0.99
C HIS A 171 0.26 -13.03 -0.96
N ARG A 172 -0.44 -13.01 -2.09
CA ARG A 172 -1.75 -13.65 -2.23
C ARG A 172 -1.99 -14.07 -3.68
N ALA A 173 -2.08 -15.36 -3.92
CA ALA A 173 -2.37 -15.90 -5.24
C ALA A 173 -3.69 -15.35 -5.80
N GLY A 174 -3.66 -14.88 -7.04
CA GLY A 174 -4.80 -14.29 -7.73
C GLY A 174 -5.07 -12.81 -7.42
N SER A 175 -4.25 -12.15 -6.58
CA SER A 175 -4.44 -10.74 -6.23
C SER A 175 -4.27 -9.80 -7.43
N THR A 176 -3.32 -10.08 -8.32
CA THR A 176 -3.09 -9.31 -9.56
C THR A 176 -4.26 -9.36 -10.55
N ARG A 177 -5.18 -10.27 -10.36
CA ARG A 177 -6.44 -10.36 -11.09
C ARG A 177 -7.59 -9.74 -10.29
N ALA A 178 -7.77 -10.15 -9.03
CA ALA A 178 -8.93 -9.80 -8.23
C ALA A 178 -9.00 -8.29 -7.90
N VAL A 179 -7.85 -7.66 -7.59
CA VAL A 179 -7.79 -6.23 -7.28
C VAL A 179 -8.14 -5.38 -8.51
N PRO A 180 -7.52 -5.58 -9.70
CA PRO A 180 -7.93 -4.85 -10.90
C PRO A 180 -9.37 -5.09 -11.35
N GLU A 181 -9.91 -6.30 -11.18
CA GLU A 181 -11.31 -6.59 -11.51
C GLU A 181 -12.25 -5.76 -10.64
N LEU A 182 -12.04 -5.73 -9.31
CA LEU A 182 -12.84 -4.91 -8.39
C LEU A 182 -12.78 -3.42 -8.77
N LEU A 183 -11.60 -2.90 -9.06
CA LEU A 183 -11.43 -1.49 -9.42
C LEU A 183 -12.01 -1.16 -10.79
N ARG A 184 -11.96 -2.08 -11.75
CA ARG A 184 -12.61 -1.93 -13.06
C ARG A 184 -14.12 -1.83 -12.92
N ASP A 185 -14.73 -2.63 -12.05
CA ASP A 185 -16.18 -2.58 -11.75
C ASP A 185 -16.59 -1.22 -11.15
N LEU A 186 -15.65 -0.57 -10.46
CA LEU A 186 -15.80 0.80 -9.96
C LEU A 186 -15.44 1.88 -11.00
N GLY A 187 -15.10 1.51 -12.24
CA GLY A 187 -14.75 2.44 -13.31
C GLY A 187 -13.35 3.04 -13.18
N TYR A 188 -12.38 2.29 -12.66
CA TYR A 188 -10.97 2.66 -12.67
C TYR A 188 -10.22 2.00 -13.83
N GLU A 189 -9.19 2.68 -14.32
CA GLU A 189 -8.21 2.13 -15.24
C GLU A 189 -6.91 1.87 -14.49
N GLY A 190 -6.28 0.71 -14.77
CA GLY A 190 -5.05 0.27 -14.10
C GLY A 190 -3.81 0.41 -14.99
N TRP A 191 -2.69 0.74 -14.35
CA TRP A 191 -1.40 0.99 -14.99
C TRP A 191 -0.28 0.44 -14.12
N PHE A 192 0.86 0.16 -14.74
CA PHE A 192 2.13 -0.09 -14.06
C PHE A 192 3.27 0.56 -14.86
N GLU A 193 4.39 0.76 -14.19
CA GLU A 193 5.60 1.24 -14.83
C GLU A 193 6.63 0.11 -14.90
N LEU A 194 7.28 -0.02 -16.05
CA LEU A 194 8.37 -0.96 -16.27
C LEU A 194 9.48 -0.29 -17.08
N PHE A 195 10.65 -0.13 -16.46
CA PHE A 195 11.84 0.49 -17.08
C PHE A 195 11.63 1.92 -17.63
N GLY A 196 10.79 2.70 -16.95
CA GLY A 196 10.46 4.07 -17.35
C GLY A 196 9.22 4.18 -18.25
N ASP A 197 8.71 3.06 -18.77
CA ASP A 197 7.53 3.02 -19.62
C ASP A 197 6.25 2.73 -18.82
N TRP A 198 5.26 3.60 -18.96
CA TRP A 198 3.92 3.37 -18.41
C TRP A 198 3.12 2.44 -19.32
N ARG A 199 2.60 1.36 -18.74
CA ARG A 199 1.85 0.31 -19.46
C ARG A 199 0.50 0.08 -18.79
N ARG A 200 -0.48 -0.31 -19.60
CA ARG A 200 -1.79 -0.71 -19.09
C ARG A 200 -1.70 -2.06 -18.40
N ILE A 201 -2.52 -2.25 -17.36
CA ILE A 201 -2.50 -3.48 -16.57
C ILE A 201 -2.82 -4.73 -17.39
N GLU A 202 -3.55 -4.61 -18.50
CA GLU A 202 -3.83 -5.70 -19.43
C GLU A 202 -2.58 -6.23 -20.14
N GLN A 203 -1.46 -5.50 -20.08
CA GLN A 203 -0.17 -5.89 -20.63
C GLN A 203 0.73 -6.61 -19.61
N LEU A 204 0.21 -6.85 -18.38
CA LEU A 204 0.95 -7.57 -17.36
C LEU A 204 1.13 -9.04 -17.73
N ASP A 205 2.37 -9.48 -17.86
CA ASP A 205 2.73 -10.88 -18.02
C ASP A 205 3.14 -11.48 -16.66
N LEU A 206 2.22 -12.22 -16.05
CA LEU A 206 2.44 -12.81 -14.72
C LEU A 206 3.64 -13.76 -14.69
N ALA A 207 3.89 -14.49 -15.79
CA ALA A 207 4.97 -15.47 -15.84
C ALA A 207 6.36 -14.82 -15.73
N THR A 208 6.50 -13.59 -16.18
CA THR A 208 7.77 -12.86 -16.14
C THR A 208 7.79 -11.75 -15.11
N MET A 209 6.67 -11.01 -14.95
CA MET A 209 6.59 -9.78 -14.14
C MET A 209 6.13 -9.99 -12.70
N GLN A 210 5.61 -11.18 -12.37
CA GLN A 210 5.19 -11.57 -11.01
C GLN A 210 5.79 -12.93 -10.60
N ARG A 211 6.87 -13.31 -11.26
CA ARG A 211 7.55 -14.57 -10.93
C ARG A 211 8.05 -14.54 -9.50
N ALA A 212 7.57 -15.46 -8.68
CA ALA A 212 8.08 -15.64 -7.33
C ALA A 212 9.59 -15.93 -7.38
N SER A 213 10.39 -15.03 -6.79
CA SER A 213 11.79 -15.31 -6.54
C SER A 213 11.97 -15.72 -5.09
N PRO A 214 12.77 -16.76 -4.80
CA PRO A 214 13.07 -17.15 -3.43
C PRO A 214 13.92 -16.11 -2.68
N SER A 215 14.48 -15.11 -3.37
CA SER A 215 15.31 -14.09 -2.76
C SER A 215 14.98 -12.68 -3.27
N PRO A 216 14.70 -11.72 -2.38
CA PRO A 216 14.56 -10.31 -2.75
C PRO A 216 15.80 -9.72 -3.44
N ALA A 217 16.99 -10.31 -3.20
CA ALA A 217 18.23 -9.90 -3.86
C ALA A 217 18.26 -10.18 -5.37
N GLU A 218 17.34 -11.01 -5.88
CA GLU A 218 17.19 -11.27 -7.31
C GLU A 218 16.35 -10.21 -8.03
N PHE A 219 15.66 -9.34 -7.31
CA PHE A 219 14.95 -8.19 -7.89
C PHE A 219 15.95 -7.09 -8.22
N THR A 220 16.65 -7.25 -9.33
CA THR A 220 17.56 -6.22 -9.86
C THR A 220 16.84 -5.32 -10.84
N VAL A 221 17.40 -4.13 -11.12
CA VAL A 221 16.88 -3.17 -12.11
C VAL A 221 16.68 -3.80 -13.51
N SER A 222 17.36 -4.93 -13.78
CA SER A 222 17.27 -5.66 -15.05
C SER A 222 16.18 -6.74 -15.08
N HIS A 223 15.54 -7.07 -13.93
CA HIS A 223 14.47 -8.06 -13.91
C HIS A 223 13.11 -7.36 -14.02
N PRO A 224 12.23 -7.81 -14.92
CA PRO A 224 10.93 -7.18 -15.16
C PRO A 224 9.92 -7.53 -14.07
N TYR A 225 10.24 -7.26 -12.80
CA TYR A 225 9.32 -7.51 -11.70
C TYR A 225 8.50 -6.26 -11.37
N VAL A 226 7.18 -6.39 -11.37
CA VAL A 226 6.23 -5.29 -11.11
C VAL A 226 5.49 -5.60 -9.82
N PHE A 227 5.60 -4.71 -8.83
CA PHE A 227 4.88 -4.80 -7.56
C PHE A 227 3.95 -3.60 -7.32
N SER A 228 4.25 -2.42 -7.89
CA SER A 228 3.42 -1.24 -7.75
C SER A 228 2.50 -1.05 -8.95
N PHE A 229 1.21 -0.92 -8.68
CA PHE A 229 0.17 -0.68 -9.66
C PHE A 229 -0.55 0.62 -9.33
N TYR A 230 -0.96 1.33 -10.38
CA TYR A 230 -1.54 2.65 -10.29
C TYR A 230 -2.92 2.66 -10.91
N PHE A 231 -3.92 3.17 -10.21
CA PHE A 231 -5.29 3.19 -10.69
C PHE A 231 -5.83 4.61 -10.66
N VAL A 232 -6.47 4.98 -11.76
CA VAL A 232 -7.04 6.31 -11.94
C VAL A 232 -8.50 6.16 -12.36
N PRO A 233 -9.42 6.92 -11.79
CA PRO A 233 -10.80 6.95 -12.28
C PRO A 233 -10.84 7.25 -13.78
N SER A 234 -11.67 6.55 -14.54
CA SER A 234 -11.70 6.68 -16.00
C SER A 234 -11.96 8.11 -16.50
N GLU A 235 -12.75 8.88 -15.74
CA GLU A 235 -12.99 10.30 -16.00
C GLU A 235 -11.76 11.20 -15.81
N ARG A 236 -10.72 10.68 -15.13
CA ARG A 236 -9.43 11.36 -14.89
C ARG A 236 -8.30 10.83 -15.76
N ARG A 237 -8.59 9.95 -16.72
CA ARG A 237 -7.58 9.33 -17.60
C ARG A 237 -6.65 10.35 -18.28
N GLN A 238 -7.18 11.50 -18.66
CA GLN A 238 -6.38 12.57 -19.27
C GLN A 238 -5.28 13.12 -18.34
N ASP A 239 -5.44 12.98 -17.02
CA ASP A 239 -4.45 13.44 -16.03
C ASP A 239 -3.16 12.61 -16.15
N LEU A 240 -3.23 11.37 -16.66
CA LEU A 240 -2.07 10.51 -16.89
C LEU A 240 -1.12 11.02 -18.00
N ALA A 241 -1.58 11.94 -18.84
CA ALA A 241 -0.73 12.53 -19.87
C ALA A 241 0.47 13.30 -19.29
N CYS A 242 0.39 13.72 -18.02
CA CYS A 242 1.51 14.32 -17.32
C CYS A 242 2.57 13.29 -16.89
N LEU A 243 2.20 12.03 -16.67
CA LEU A 243 3.13 10.96 -16.29
C LEU A 243 3.99 10.49 -17.47
N ALA A 244 3.44 10.49 -18.69
CA ALA A 244 4.18 10.14 -19.90
C ALA A 244 5.31 11.15 -20.24
N ARG A 245 5.44 12.22 -19.48
CA ARG A 245 6.46 13.28 -19.63
C ARG A 245 7.46 13.31 -18.47
N LEU A 246 7.34 12.39 -17.51
CA LEU A 246 8.34 12.25 -16.47
C LEU A 246 9.59 11.61 -17.06
N PRO A 247 10.78 12.21 -16.88
CA PRO A 247 12.03 11.73 -17.47
C PRO A 247 12.51 10.40 -16.88
#